data_a517928f34a1d0e33b4ec3abbfbf4691
#
_entry.id   a517928f34a1d0e33b4ec3abbfbf4691
#
_cell.length_a   1.000
_cell.length_b   1.000
_cell.length_c   1.000
_cell.angle_alpha   90.00
_cell.angle_beta   90.00
_cell.angle_gamma   90.00
#
_symmetry.space_group_name_H-M   'P 1'
#
loop_
_entity.id
_entity.type
_entity.pdbx_description
1 polymer ?
#
loop_
_entity_poly.entity_id
_entity_poly.type
_entity_poly.pdbx_seq_one_letter_code
_entity_poly.pdbx_strand_id
1 'polypeptide(L)'
;MDCGLKLVRAEKMISGLEGEKVRWTETVEKLTVQAGFLTGDCLIAAGMVSYAGPFISRYRESLESIWREKCEELNIKVTKGCTMRDVLGDDVKIRQWAVAGLPSDNLSIENGIIMFGSRRWPLMIDPQTQANKFIKKLGTVTEEVQLEVLKPSESNLIRALELAIQFGKWVLLENVGQELDPALEPILLQQLTK
;
A
#
# COMPACT_ATOMS: atom_id res chain seq x y z
N MET A 1 16.75 26.45 50.97
CA MET A 1 15.47 26.96 50.35
C MET A 1 15.16 26.42 48.95
N ASP A 2 15.92 25.50 48.40
CA ASP A 2 15.78 25.07 46.98
C ASP A 2 14.95 23.76 46.79
N CYS A 3 14.86 22.93 47.83
CA CYS A 3 14.18 21.62 47.74
C CYS A 3 12.64 21.73 47.66
N GLY A 4 12.05 22.67 48.39
CA GLY A 4 10.60 22.87 48.42
C GLY A 4 10.05 23.42 47.10
N LEU A 5 10.79 24.32 46.45
CA LEU A 5 10.44 24.84 45.12
C LEU A 5 10.53 23.77 44.02
N LYS A 6 11.51 22.87 44.13
CA LYS A 6 11.65 21.72 43.20
C LYS A 6 10.50 20.74 43.38
N LEU A 7 10.06 20.47 44.58
CA LEU A 7 8.92 19.61 44.89
C LEU A 7 7.60 20.15 44.30
N VAL A 8 7.31 21.43 44.52
CA VAL A 8 6.11 22.11 43.99
C VAL A 8 6.13 22.13 42.44
N ARG A 9 7.29 22.30 41.83
CA ARG A 9 7.44 22.22 40.35
C ARG A 9 7.22 20.82 39.86
N ALA A 10 7.74 19.80 40.54
CA ALA A 10 7.52 18.39 40.20
C ALA A 10 6.06 18.00 40.32
N GLU A 11 5.36 18.42 41.39
CA GLU A 11 3.93 18.18 41.55
C GLU A 11 3.10 18.84 40.42
N LYS A 12 3.42 20.09 40.06
CA LYS A 12 2.76 20.73 38.90
C LYS A 12 3.03 20.04 37.57
N MET A 13 4.21 19.51 37.34
CA MET A 13 4.50 18.71 36.15
C MET A 13 3.74 17.39 36.17
N ILE A 14 3.69 16.68 37.28
CA ILE A 14 2.95 15.42 37.45
C ILE A 14 1.48 15.63 37.19
N SER A 15 0.87 16.65 37.83
CA SER A 15 -0.55 16.95 37.63
C SER A 15 -0.87 17.40 36.19
N GLY A 16 0.04 18.13 35.56
CA GLY A 16 -0.10 18.50 34.13
C GLY A 16 -0.03 17.33 33.16
N LEU A 17 0.63 16.24 33.56
CA LEU A 17 0.76 15.02 32.76
C LEU A 17 -0.30 13.93 33.06
N GLU A 18 -1.18 14.19 34.06
CA GLU A 18 -2.17 13.20 34.49
C GLU A 18 -3.17 12.85 33.38
N GLY A 19 -3.61 13.87 32.62
CA GLY A 19 -4.44 13.67 31.42
C GLY A 19 -3.76 12.88 30.32
N GLU A 20 -2.48 13.10 30.11
CA GLU A 20 -1.66 12.33 29.15
C GLU A 20 -1.52 10.86 29.58
N LYS A 21 -1.30 10.62 30.88
CA LYS A 21 -1.21 9.27 31.43
C LYS A 21 -2.50 8.46 31.19
N VAL A 22 -3.67 9.07 31.45
CA VAL A 22 -4.96 8.43 31.18
C VAL A 22 -5.10 8.10 29.71
N ARG A 23 -4.86 9.07 28.83
CA ARG A 23 -4.94 8.88 27.38
C ARG A 23 -4.00 7.79 26.88
N TRP A 24 -2.78 7.72 27.40
CA TRP A 24 -1.83 6.68 27.02
C TRP A 24 -2.24 5.30 27.54
N THR A 25 -2.79 5.21 28.76
CA THR A 25 -3.28 3.95 29.30
C THR A 25 -4.42 3.40 28.42
N GLU A 26 -5.42 4.22 28.12
CA GLU A 26 -6.52 3.86 27.21
C GLU A 26 -6.01 3.44 25.81
N THR A 27 -5.01 4.16 25.31
CA THR A 27 -4.39 3.84 24.01
C THR A 27 -3.69 2.48 24.05
N VAL A 28 -2.95 2.19 25.11
CA VAL A 28 -2.25 0.89 25.27
C VAL A 28 -3.26 -0.26 25.37
N GLU A 29 -4.33 -0.09 26.14
CA GLU A 29 -5.41 -1.08 26.25
C GLU A 29 -6.04 -1.34 24.86
N LYS A 30 -6.39 -0.28 24.14
CA LYS A 30 -6.95 -0.39 22.78
C LYS A 30 -6.00 -1.10 21.82
N LEU A 31 -4.73 -0.71 21.81
CA LEU A 31 -3.72 -1.35 20.95
C LEU A 31 -3.47 -2.81 21.32
N THR A 32 -3.52 -3.15 22.61
CA THR A 32 -3.39 -4.54 23.06
C THR A 32 -4.54 -5.42 22.56
N VAL A 33 -5.76 -4.90 22.59
CA VAL A 33 -6.92 -5.59 22.02
C VAL A 33 -6.78 -5.74 20.51
N GLN A 34 -6.40 -4.67 19.81
CA GLN A 34 -6.20 -4.67 18.35
C GLN A 34 -5.10 -5.66 17.92
N ALA A 35 -4.01 -5.74 18.68
CA ALA A 35 -2.93 -6.69 18.40
C ALA A 35 -3.42 -8.15 18.35
N GLY A 36 -4.47 -8.50 19.09
CA GLY A 36 -5.07 -9.83 19.06
C GLY A 36 -5.79 -10.17 17.75
N PHE A 37 -6.17 -9.17 16.95
CA PHE A 37 -6.85 -9.34 15.66
C PHE A 37 -5.90 -9.20 14.47
N LEU A 38 -4.71 -8.64 14.70
CA LEU A 38 -3.76 -8.27 13.66
C LEU A 38 -3.41 -9.44 12.72
N THR A 39 -3.27 -10.64 13.25
CA THR A 39 -2.91 -11.82 12.46
C THR A 39 -3.98 -12.13 11.41
N GLY A 40 -5.26 -12.13 11.81
CA GLY A 40 -6.36 -12.39 10.88
C GLY A 40 -6.56 -11.26 9.86
N ASP A 41 -6.48 -10.03 10.32
CA ASP A 41 -6.61 -8.85 9.45
C ASP A 41 -5.51 -8.82 8.40
N CYS A 42 -4.26 -9.08 8.79
CA CYS A 42 -3.13 -9.20 7.86
C CYS A 42 -3.28 -10.39 6.90
N LEU A 43 -3.81 -11.54 7.36
CA LEU A 43 -4.03 -12.70 6.51
C LEU A 43 -5.01 -12.40 5.38
N ILE A 44 -6.14 -11.76 5.70
CA ILE A 44 -7.14 -11.34 4.70
C ILE A 44 -6.54 -10.31 3.76
N ALA A 45 -5.88 -9.28 4.28
CA ALA A 45 -5.25 -8.25 3.45
C ALA A 45 -4.19 -8.84 2.51
N ALA A 46 -3.37 -9.78 2.98
CA ALA A 46 -2.38 -10.50 2.16
C ALA A 46 -3.05 -11.34 1.06
N GLY A 47 -4.17 -12.01 1.38
CA GLY A 47 -4.97 -12.74 0.41
C GLY A 47 -5.52 -11.82 -0.68
N MET A 48 -6.05 -10.66 -0.29
CA MET A 48 -6.57 -9.65 -1.22
C MET A 48 -5.47 -9.15 -2.18
N VAL A 49 -4.29 -8.81 -1.67
CA VAL A 49 -3.15 -8.37 -2.50
C VAL A 49 -2.69 -9.48 -3.45
N SER A 50 -2.68 -10.74 -2.99
CA SER A 50 -2.10 -11.84 -3.76
C SER A 50 -3.04 -12.39 -4.82
N TYR A 51 -4.35 -12.37 -4.60
CA TYR A 51 -5.31 -13.09 -5.43
C TYR A 51 -6.45 -12.23 -5.98
N ALA A 52 -6.80 -11.12 -5.33
CA ALA A 52 -7.98 -10.36 -5.70
C ALA A 52 -7.76 -9.33 -6.83
N GLY A 53 -6.52 -9.09 -7.25
CA GLY A 53 -6.16 -8.11 -8.29
C GLY A 53 -7.02 -8.16 -9.56
N PRO A 54 -7.24 -9.33 -10.20
CA PRO A 54 -8.01 -9.43 -11.44
C PRO A 54 -9.54 -9.34 -11.27
N PHE A 55 -10.04 -9.29 -10.02
CA PHE A 55 -11.47 -9.33 -9.76
C PHE A 55 -12.07 -7.94 -9.56
N ILE A 56 -13.32 -7.77 -10.00
CA ILE A 56 -14.16 -6.60 -9.73
C ILE A 56 -14.68 -6.62 -8.28
N SER A 57 -15.19 -5.49 -7.78
CA SER A 57 -15.62 -5.30 -6.38
C SER A 57 -16.50 -6.44 -5.85
N ARG A 58 -17.54 -6.84 -6.60
CA ARG A 58 -18.47 -7.90 -6.19
C ARG A 58 -17.78 -9.22 -5.85
N TYR A 59 -16.80 -9.61 -6.64
CA TYR A 59 -16.06 -10.86 -6.41
C TYR A 59 -15.05 -10.71 -5.26
N ARG A 60 -14.46 -9.52 -5.09
CA ARG A 60 -13.59 -9.23 -3.95
C ARG A 60 -14.33 -9.31 -2.64
N GLU A 61 -15.52 -8.70 -2.56
CA GLU A 61 -16.39 -8.74 -1.39
C GLU A 61 -16.80 -10.17 -1.05
N SER A 62 -17.14 -10.98 -2.07
CA SER A 62 -17.47 -12.39 -1.87
C SER A 62 -16.29 -13.21 -1.34
N LEU A 63 -15.09 -13.01 -1.89
CA LEU A 63 -13.87 -13.68 -1.43
C LEU A 63 -13.54 -13.28 0.02
N GLU A 64 -13.61 -12.00 0.33
CA GLU A 64 -13.37 -11.50 1.66
C GLU A 64 -14.33 -12.11 2.69
N SER A 65 -15.62 -12.19 2.36
CA SER A 65 -16.63 -12.83 3.22
C SER A 65 -16.30 -14.30 3.49
N ILE A 66 -16.00 -15.07 2.43
CA ILE A 66 -15.63 -16.49 2.55
C ILE A 66 -14.38 -16.66 3.42
N TRP A 67 -13.38 -15.82 3.24
CA TRP A 67 -12.15 -15.91 4.04
C TRP A 67 -12.37 -15.53 5.49
N ARG A 68 -13.26 -14.58 5.79
CA ARG A 68 -13.64 -14.22 7.16
C ARG A 68 -14.35 -15.38 7.85
N GLU A 69 -15.33 -15.98 7.18
CA GLU A 69 -16.03 -17.17 7.69
C GLU A 69 -15.02 -18.29 8.00
N LYS A 70 -14.05 -18.49 7.10
CA LYS A 70 -13.02 -19.51 7.31
C LYS A 70 -12.06 -19.18 8.47
N CYS A 71 -11.73 -17.91 8.67
CA CYS A 71 -10.97 -17.48 9.85
C CYS A 71 -11.75 -17.75 11.15
N GLU A 72 -13.04 -17.50 11.17
CA GLU A 72 -13.90 -17.79 12.32
C GLU A 72 -13.94 -19.28 12.64
N GLU A 73 -14.14 -20.16 11.62
CA GLU A 73 -14.08 -21.62 11.79
C GLU A 73 -12.75 -22.09 12.38
N LEU A 74 -11.64 -21.44 12.00
CA LEU A 74 -10.29 -21.77 12.47
C LEU A 74 -9.90 -21.07 13.79
N ASN A 75 -10.86 -20.35 14.42
CA ASN A 75 -10.62 -19.54 15.62
C ASN A 75 -9.53 -18.47 15.45
N ILE A 76 -9.35 -17.97 14.23
CA ILE A 76 -8.49 -16.82 13.93
C ILE A 76 -9.34 -15.55 14.08
N LYS A 77 -8.99 -14.71 15.03
CA LYS A 77 -9.71 -13.45 15.28
C LYS A 77 -9.47 -12.47 14.15
N VAL A 78 -10.55 -11.92 13.62
CA VAL A 78 -10.55 -10.87 12.58
C VAL A 78 -11.39 -9.69 13.05
N THR A 79 -10.93 -8.47 12.82
CA THR A 79 -11.69 -7.27 13.16
C THR A 79 -12.92 -7.16 12.26
N LYS A 80 -14.09 -7.02 12.85
CA LYS A 80 -15.34 -6.91 12.09
C LYS A 80 -15.33 -5.64 11.24
N GLY A 81 -15.52 -5.82 9.92
CA GLY A 81 -15.56 -4.72 8.96
C GLY A 81 -14.19 -4.12 8.59
N CYS A 82 -13.06 -4.69 9.07
CA CYS A 82 -11.73 -4.28 8.66
C CYS A 82 -11.52 -4.60 7.17
N THR A 83 -11.05 -3.66 6.42
CA THR A 83 -10.78 -3.79 4.98
C THR A 83 -9.29 -3.82 4.71
N MET A 84 -8.89 -4.23 3.49
CA MET A 84 -7.49 -4.13 3.06
C MET A 84 -6.96 -2.69 3.20
N ARG A 85 -7.80 -1.70 2.98
CA ARG A 85 -7.45 -0.28 3.17
C ARG A 85 -7.07 0.03 4.62
N ASP A 86 -7.79 -0.53 5.59
CA ASP A 86 -7.52 -0.26 7.02
C ASP A 86 -6.21 -0.88 7.47
N VAL A 87 -5.77 -1.98 6.84
CA VAL A 87 -4.54 -2.70 7.17
C VAL A 87 -3.32 -2.14 6.42
N LEU A 88 -3.46 -1.87 5.13
CA LEU A 88 -2.35 -1.54 4.21
C LEU A 88 -2.43 -0.13 3.65
N GLY A 89 -3.56 0.56 3.84
CA GLY A 89 -3.77 1.91 3.33
C GLY A 89 -2.99 2.95 4.13
N ASP A 90 -2.50 3.95 3.40
CA ASP A 90 -1.92 5.16 3.96
C ASP A 90 -2.75 6.35 3.46
N ASP A 91 -3.47 6.99 4.37
CA ASP A 91 -4.38 8.09 4.00
C ASP A 91 -3.68 9.28 3.35
N VAL A 92 -2.39 9.48 3.62
CA VAL A 92 -1.60 10.53 2.97
C VAL A 92 -1.34 10.15 1.52
N LYS A 93 -0.91 8.92 1.27
CA LYS A 93 -0.68 8.40 -0.09
C LYS A 93 -1.97 8.34 -0.89
N ILE A 94 -3.07 7.87 -0.28
CA ILE A 94 -4.38 7.80 -0.94
C ILE A 94 -4.84 9.21 -1.38
N ARG A 95 -4.62 10.24 -0.56
CA ARG A 95 -4.91 11.62 -0.94
C ARG A 95 -4.01 12.12 -2.08
N GLN A 96 -2.73 11.77 -2.07
CA GLN A 96 -1.82 12.08 -3.17
C GLN A 96 -2.26 11.41 -4.47
N TRP A 97 -2.71 10.15 -4.41
CA TRP A 97 -3.25 9.44 -5.56
C TRP A 97 -4.52 10.09 -6.11
N ALA A 98 -5.41 10.55 -5.23
CA ALA A 98 -6.62 11.28 -5.65
C ALA A 98 -6.26 12.60 -6.36
N VAL A 99 -5.27 13.35 -5.88
CA VAL A 99 -4.73 14.55 -6.55
C VAL A 99 -4.14 14.20 -7.93
N ALA A 100 -3.47 13.05 -8.02
CA ALA A 100 -2.95 12.53 -9.29
C ALA A 100 -4.04 11.96 -10.22
N GLY A 101 -5.31 11.92 -9.78
CA GLY A 101 -6.45 11.55 -10.61
C GLY A 101 -6.91 10.10 -10.47
N LEU A 102 -6.48 9.39 -9.43
CA LEU A 102 -7.06 8.10 -9.08
C LEU A 102 -8.50 8.33 -8.59
N PRO A 103 -9.50 7.59 -9.11
CA PRO A 103 -10.86 7.67 -8.59
C PRO A 103 -10.93 7.31 -7.11
N SER A 104 -11.88 7.91 -6.39
CA SER A 104 -12.01 7.75 -4.92
C SER A 104 -12.91 6.57 -4.53
N ASP A 105 -13.27 5.70 -5.47
CA ASP A 105 -14.00 4.47 -5.17
C ASP A 105 -13.08 3.40 -4.54
N ASN A 106 -13.67 2.49 -3.79
CA ASN A 106 -12.91 1.47 -3.06
C ASN A 106 -12.04 0.61 -3.98
N LEU A 107 -12.57 0.20 -5.15
CA LEU A 107 -11.83 -0.64 -6.09
C LEU A 107 -10.56 0.06 -6.59
N SER A 108 -10.66 1.34 -6.93
CA SER A 108 -9.52 2.14 -7.38
C SER A 108 -8.48 2.33 -6.28
N ILE A 109 -8.91 2.59 -5.05
CA ILE A 109 -8.01 2.70 -3.89
C ILE A 109 -7.31 1.37 -3.60
N GLU A 110 -8.05 0.26 -3.60
CA GLU A 110 -7.50 -1.08 -3.43
C GLU A 110 -6.48 -1.43 -4.53
N ASN A 111 -6.79 -1.10 -5.79
CA ASN A 111 -5.85 -1.28 -6.90
C ASN A 111 -4.58 -0.44 -6.70
N GLY A 112 -4.70 0.78 -6.18
CA GLY A 112 -3.57 1.61 -5.80
C GLY A 112 -2.71 0.95 -4.71
N ILE A 113 -3.35 0.42 -3.66
CA ILE A 113 -2.65 -0.31 -2.59
C ILE A 113 -1.92 -1.53 -3.14
N ILE A 114 -2.59 -2.34 -3.97
CA ILE A 114 -1.98 -3.52 -4.62
C ILE A 114 -0.78 -3.11 -5.47
N MET A 115 -0.94 -2.07 -6.28
CA MET A 115 0.10 -1.61 -7.20
C MET A 115 1.36 -1.16 -6.49
N PHE A 116 1.24 -0.40 -5.39
CA PHE A 116 2.40 0.11 -4.65
C PHE A 116 2.88 -0.82 -3.52
N GLY A 117 2.03 -1.72 -3.04
CA GLY A 117 2.35 -2.67 -1.98
C GLY A 117 2.87 -4.03 -2.47
N SER A 118 2.66 -4.37 -3.74
CA SER A 118 3.09 -5.64 -4.31
C SER A 118 4.62 -5.70 -4.48
N ARG A 119 5.20 -6.87 -4.23
CA ARG A 119 6.62 -7.14 -4.52
C ARG A 119 6.89 -7.37 -6.00
N ARG A 120 5.88 -7.73 -6.77
CA ARG A 120 5.97 -7.96 -8.21
C ARG A 120 5.63 -6.69 -8.96
N TRP A 121 6.16 -6.55 -10.16
CA TRP A 121 5.79 -5.46 -11.06
C TRP A 121 4.31 -5.52 -11.39
N PRO A 122 3.55 -4.45 -11.16
CA PRO A 122 2.11 -4.45 -11.39
C PRO A 122 1.79 -4.48 -12.89
N LEU A 123 0.91 -5.40 -13.30
CA LEU A 123 0.31 -5.39 -14.63
C LEU A 123 -1.06 -4.73 -14.55
N MET A 124 -1.25 -3.65 -15.30
CA MET A 124 -2.49 -2.89 -15.32
C MET A 124 -3.31 -3.25 -16.56
N ILE A 125 -4.52 -3.79 -16.35
CA ILE A 125 -5.50 -4.00 -17.41
C ILE A 125 -6.37 -2.76 -17.47
N ASP A 126 -6.09 -1.87 -18.42
CA ASP A 126 -6.61 -0.51 -18.45
C ASP A 126 -7.32 -0.16 -19.78
N PRO A 127 -8.52 -0.72 -20.01
CA PRO A 127 -9.25 -0.49 -21.24
C PRO A 127 -9.70 0.97 -21.43
N GLN A 128 -9.78 1.74 -20.34
CA GLN A 128 -10.24 3.14 -20.33
C GLN A 128 -9.10 4.15 -20.21
N THR A 129 -7.84 3.70 -20.21
CA THR A 129 -6.65 4.55 -20.03
C THR A 129 -6.62 5.37 -18.73
N GLN A 130 -7.32 4.91 -17.69
CA GLN A 130 -7.37 5.58 -16.38
C GLN A 130 -6.04 5.39 -15.63
N ALA A 131 -5.56 4.15 -15.54
CA ALA A 131 -4.30 3.84 -14.87
C ALA A 131 -3.11 4.51 -15.57
N ASN A 132 -3.09 4.48 -16.89
CA ASN A 132 -2.06 5.16 -17.68
C ASN A 132 -2.00 6.67 -17.38
N LYS A 133 -3.14 7.36 -17.39
CA LYS A 133 -3.23 8.78 -17.07
C LYS A 133 -2.83 9.06 -15.62
N PHE A 134 -3.26 8.21 -14.70
CA PHE A 134 -2.94 8.32 -13.28
C PHE A 134 -1.43 8.22 -13.04
N ILE A 135 -0.76 7.20 -13.58
CA ILE A 135 0.68 7.00 -13.41
C ILE A 135 1.49 8.16 -14.01
N LYS A 136 1.12 8.60 -15.21
CA LYS A 136 1.78 9.77 -15.84
C LYS A 136 1.65 11.02 -14.99
N LYS A 137 0.45 11.29 -14.47
CA LYS A 137 0.22 12.44 -13.62
C LYS A 137 0.92 12.30 -12.27
N LEU A 138 0.92 11.10 -11.68
CA LEU A 138 1.63 10.84 -10.44
C LEU A 138 3.14 11.08 -10.59
N GLY A 139 3.74 10.63 -11.70
CA GLY A 139 5.15 10.89 -12.00
C GLY A 139 5.50 12.37 -12.19
N THR A 140 4.52 13.22 -12.54
CA THR A 140 4.74 14.67 -12.63
C THR A 140 4.54 15.39 -11.30
N VAL A 141 3.70 14.87 -10.41
CA VAL A 141 3.40 15.47 -9.10
C VAL A 141 4.46 15.08 -8.06
N THR A 142 5.07 13.90 -8.21
CA THR A 142 6.09 13.40 -7.29
C THR A 142 7.46 13.91 -7.74
N GLU A 143 7.94 14.98 -7.14
CA GLU A 143 9.21 15.64 -7.50
C GLU A 143 10.44 14.74 -7.40
N GLU A 144 10.38 13.70 -6.57
CA GLU A 144 11.51 12.78 -6.31
C GLU A 144 11.64 11.68 -7.37
N VAL A 145 10.65 11.52 -8.26
CA VAL A 145 10.59 10.39 -9.18
C VAL A 145 10.56 10.86 -10.63
N GLN A 146 11.52 10.39 -11.42
CA GLN A 146 11.49 10.55 -12.87
C GLN A 146 10.76 9.37 -13.50
N LEU A 147 9.69 9.66 -14.22
CA LEU A 147 8.95 8.65 -14.97
C LEU A 147 9.43 8.61 -16.43
N GLU A 148 9.81 7.45 -16.88
CA GLU A 148 10.11 7.17 -18.29
C GLU A 148 9.01 6.28 -18.90
N VAL A 149 8.49 6.67 -20.06
CA VAL A 149 7.40 5.95 -20.73
C VAL A 149 7.98 5.26 -21.95
N LEU A 150 7.90 3.95 -22.02
CA LEU A 150 8.48 3.12 -23.06
C LEU A 150 7.42 2.21 -23.70
N LYS A 151 7.70 1.74 -24.92
CA LYS A 151 6.88 0.75 -25.62
C LYS A 151 7.71 -0.49 -25.95
N PRO A 152 7.12 -1.69 -25.94
CA PRO A 152 7.83 -2.94 -26.31
C PRO A 152 8.46 -2.90 -27.72
N SER A 153 7.89 -2.10 -28.64
CA SER A 153 8.39 -1.98 -30.01
C SER A 153 9.63 -1.08 -30.18
N GLU A 154 10.09 -0.43 -29.12
CA GLU A 154 11.25 0.47 -29.21
C GLU A 154 12.55 -0.31 -29.25
N SER A 155 13.42 0.01 -30.24
CA SER A 155 14.69 -0.68 -30.44
C SER A 155 15.70 -0.49 -29.30
N ASN A 156 15.52 0.56 -28.49
CA ASN A 156 16.40 0.90 -27.37
C ASN A 156 15.82 0.49 -26.01
N LEU A 157 14.74 -0.32 -25.98
CA LEU A 157 13.99 -0.68 -24.77
C LEU A 157 14.91 -1.20 -23.66
N ILE A 158 15.73 -2.20 -23.94
CA ILE A 158 16.60 -2.83 -22.93
C ILE A 158 17.59 -1.83 -22.35
N ARG A 159 18.21 -1.02 -23.20
CA ARG A 159 19.16 0.01 -22.76
C ARG A 159 18.48 1.09 -21.90
N ALA A 160 17.27 1.48 -22.26
CA ALA A 160 16.51 2.46 -21.48
C ALA A 160 16.12 1.89 -20.12
N LEU A 161 15.72 0.61 -20.04
CA LEU A 161 15.44 -0.09 -18.79
C LEU A 161 16.68 -0.21 -17.90
N GLU A 162 17.84 -0.58 -18.46
CA GLU A 162 19.10 -0.63 -17.72
C GLU A 162 19.45 0.72 -17.10
N LEU A 163 19.31 1.80 -17.87
CA LEU A 163 19.54 3.15 -17.37
C LEU A 163 18.51 3.55 -16.30
N ALA A 164 17.25 3.20 -16.49
CA ALA A 164 16.22 3.48 -15.51
C ALA A 164 16.48 2.77 -14.18
N ILE A 165 16.91 1.51 -14.21
CA ILE A 165 17.30 0.74 -13.02
C ILE A 165 18.52 1.39 -12.35
N GLN A 166 19.54 1.76 -13.13
CA GLN A 166 20.75 2.38 -12.62
C GLN A 166 20.50 3.72 -11.90
N PHE A 167 19.55 4.51 -12.40
CA PHE A 167 19.22 5.82 -11.86
C PHE A 167 17.99 5.84 -10.94
N GLY A 168 17.37 4.68 -10.67
CA GLY A 168 16.19 4.57 -9.81
C GLY A 168 14.94 5.26 -10.38
N LYS A 169 14.80 5.31 -11.71
CA LYS A 169 13.65 5.88 -12.39
C LYS A 169 12.46 4.91 -12.39
N TRP A 170 11.27 5.46 -12.42
CA TRP A 170 10.08 4.68 -12.75
C TRP A 170 9.98 4.47 -14.25
N VAL A 171 9.57 3.28 -14.64
CA VAL A 171 9.30 2.96 -16.04
C VAL A 171 7.85 2.51 -16.20
N LEU A 172 7.13 3.16 -17.10
CA LEU A 172 5.81 2.74 -17.55
C LEU A 172 5.96 2.10 -18.93
N LEU A 173 5.81 0.79 -19.00
CA LEU A 173 5.79 0.05 -20.26
C LEU A 173 4.36 0.02 -20.80
N GLU A 174 4.11 0.71 -21.90
CA GLU A 174 2.78 0.83 -22.50
C GLU A 174 2.54 -0.23 -23.58
N ASN A 175 1.28 -0.60 -23.76
CA ASN A 175 0.82 -1.50 -24.81
C ASN A 175 1.56 -2.85 -24.81
N VAL A 176 1.68 -3.42 -23.63
CA VAL A 176 2.21 -4.77 -23.45
C VAL A 176 1.28 -5.77 -24.13
N GLY A 177 1.81 -6.57 -25.04
CA GLY A 177 1.07 -7.61 -25.76
C GLY A 177 0.80 -8.85 -24.90
N GLN A 178 0.36 -9.92 -25.54
CA GLN A 178 0.15 -11.20 -24.88
C GLN A 178 1.46 -11.88 -24.49
N GLU A 179 2.54 -11.58 -25.23
CA GLU A 179 3.87 -12.12 -25.01
C GLU A 179 4.83 -10.97 -24.72
N LEU A 180 5.69 -11.17 -23.74
CA LEU A 180 6.79 -10.27 -23.40
C LEU A 180 8.09 -10.78 -24.03
N ASP A 181 8.97 -9.86 -24.40
CA ASP A 181 10.32 -10.22 -24.87
C ASP A 181 11.03 -11.00 -23.75
N PRO A 182 11.56 -12.21 -24.04
CA PRO A 182 12.33 -13.01 -23.08
C PRO A 182 13.50 -12.24 -22.44
N ALA A 183 14.05 -11.24 -23.11
CA ALA A 183 15.09 -10.38 -22.57
C ALA A 183 14.65 -9.56 -21.35
N LEU A 184 13.33 -9.39 -21.13
CA LEU A 184 12.77 -8.73 -19.94
C LEU A 184 12.64 -9.67 -18.74
N GLU A 185 12.71 -10.98 -18.93
CA GLU A 185 12.50 -11.98 -17.87
C GLU A 185 13.40 -11.78 -16.65
N PRO A 186 14.71 -11.54 -16.77
CA PRO A 186 15.58 -11.29 -15.61
C PRO A 186 15.15 -10.07 -14.80
N ILE A 187 14.68 -9.01 -15.48
CA ILE A 187 14.20 -7.79 -14.82
C ILE A 187 12.89 -8.07 -14.10
N LEU A 188 11.96 -8.77 -14.76
CA LEU A 188 10.65 -9.11 -14.18
C LEU A 188 10.77 -10.05 -12.98
N LEU A 189 11.72 -10.97 -13.00
CA LEU A 189 12.03 -11.87 -11.90
C LEU A 189 12.93 -11.24 -10.83
N GLN A 190 13.34 -9.99 -11.01
CA GLN A 190 14.25 -9.28 -10.10
C GLN A 190 15.55 -10.06 -9.86
N GLN A 191 16.07 -10.71 -10.88
CA GLN A 191 17.33 -11.44 -10.80
C GLN A 191 18.47 -10.43 -10.75
N LEU A 192 19.14 -10.37 -9.61
CA LEU A 192 20.35 -9.58 -9.45
C LEU A 192 21.51 -10.35 -10.10
N THR A 193 21.99 -9.88 -11.23
CA THR A 193 23.29 -10.31 -11.76
C THR A 193 24.39 -9.73 -10.86
N LYS A 194 25.22 -10.61 -10.30
CA LYS A 194 26.42 -10.24 -9.57
C LYS A 194 27.51 -9.77 -10.54
#